data_8c244b123e8346346117b20cb186e666
#
_entry.id   8c244b123e8346346117b20cb186e666
#
_cell.length_a   1.000
_cell.length_b   1.000
_cell.length_c   1.000
_cell.angle_alpha   90.00
_cell.angle_beta   90.00
_cell.angle_gamma   90.00
#
_symmetry.space_group_name_H-M   'P 1'
#
loop_
_entity.id
_entity.type
_entity.pdbx_description
1 polymer ?
#
loop_
_entity_poly.entity_id
_entity_poly.type
_entity_poly.pdbx_seq_one_letter_code
_entity_poly.pdbx_strand_id
1 'polypeptide(L)'
;MNVSRDDAYAERIHRLFKKWPKWILTIVCLGIILWLTLAPXPLGEEELPLFPGADKIVHGLMFFCLALSLFFDALRSRGWRPLGLPLLAALTIAAMLTGIAIECVQPLFGRSFEFWDMGADAFGAVIAGGLWTIIGGSLGITDGERRRLNQQDNX
;
A
#
# COMPACT_ATOMS: atom_id res chain seq x y z
N MET A 1 -38.09 -1.89 14.08
CA MET A 1 -36.64 -2.10 14.18
C MET A 1 -35.96 -0.87 13.59
N ASN A 2 -35.44 0.02 14.46
CA ASN A 2 -34.78 1.27 14.03
C ASN A 2 -33.36 0.95 13.62
N VAL A 3 -33.11 0.88 12.31
CA VAL A 3 -31.74 0.84 11.77
C VAL A 3 -31.13 2.19 12.15
N SER A 4 -30.04 2.16 12.89
CA SER A 4 -29.36 3.41 13.29
C SER A 4 -28.82 4.12 12.04
N ARG A 5 -28.68 5.44 12.13
CA ARG A 5 -28.09 6.23 11.05
C ARG A 5 -26.69 5.69 10.68
N ASP A 6 -25.97 5.23 11.68
CA ASP A 6 -24.60 4.73 11.52
C ASP A 6 -24.59 3.44 10.68
N ASP A 7 -25.58 2.56 10.88
CA ASP A 7 -25.71 1.34 10.07
C ASP A 7 -26.03 1.65 8.61
N ALA A 8 -26.90 2.67 8.38
CA ALA A 8 -27.26 3.09 7.04
C ALA A 8 -26.06 3.74 6.30
N TYR A 9 -25.24 4.54 7.00
CA TYR A 9 -23.99 5.09 6.44
C TYR A 9 -22.98 3.98 6.13
N ALA A 10 -22.78 3.04 7.03
CA ALA A 10 -21.87 1.92 6.84
C ALA A 10 -22.27 1.08 5.61
N GLU A 11 -23.57 0.78 5.45
CA GLU A 11 -24.08 0.06 4.28
C GLU A 11 -23.87 0.84 2.98
N ARG A 12 -24.08 2.16 3.01
CA ARG A 12 -23.90 3.02 1.84
C ARG A 12 -22.42 3.05 1.41
N ILE A 13 -21.52 3.20 2.37
CA ILE A 13 -20.07 3.18 2.14
C ILE A 13 -19.66 1.82 1.56
N HIS A 14 -20.12 0.73 2.18
CA HIS A 14 -19.82 -0.63 1.72
C HIS A 14 -20.30 -0.88 0.28
N ARG A 15 -21.48 -0.37 -0.08
CA ARG A 15 -22.01 -0.48 -1.44
C ARG A 15 -21.21 0.33 -2.46
N LEU A 16 -20.73 1.52 -2.06
CA LEU A 16 -19.89 2.35 -2.93
C LEU A 16 -18.56 1.64 -3.22
N PHE A 17 -17.91 1.11 -2.18
CA PHE A 17 -16.63 0.39 -2.34
C PHE A 17 -16.79 -0.92 -3.12
N LYS A 18 -17.96 -1.54 -3.08
CA LYS A 18 -18.22 -2.79 -3.83
C LYS A 18 -18.28 -2.55 -5.34
N LYS A 19 -18.64 -1.34 -5.78
CA LYS A 19 -18.73 -0.97 -7.20
C LYS A 19 -17.38 -0.61 -7.83
N TRP A 20 -16.37 -0.30 -7.00
CA TRP A 20 -15.06 0.12 -7.52
C TRP A 20 -14.28 -1.09 -8.04
N PRO A 21 -13.59 -0.93 -9.19
CA PRO A 21 -12.76 -2.02 -9.72
C PRO A 21 -11.76 -2.53 -8.68
N LYS A 22 -11.49 -3.83 -8.74
CA LYS A 22 -10.42 -4.41 -7.93
C LYS A 22 -9.10 -3.78 -8.35
N TRP A 23 -8.21 -3.56 -7.39
CA TRP A 23 -6.87 -3.02 -7.63
C TRP A 23 -6.85 -1.55 -8.06
N ILE A 24 -7.99 -0.80 -7.92
CA ILE A 24 -8.06 0.60 -8.36
C ILE A 24 -7.06 1.50 -7.57
N LEU A 25 -6.90 1.27 -6.27
CA LEU A 25 -5.98 2.08 -5.46
C LEU A 25 -4.54 1.85 -5.91
N THR A 26 -4.18 0.59 -6.15
CA THR A 26 -2.84 0.22 -6.63
C THR A 26 -2.57 0.84 -8.01
N ILE A 27 -3.54 0.75 -8.93
CA ILE A 27 -3.40 1.29 -10.29
C ILE A 27 -3.23 2.80 -10.26
N VAL A 28 -4.06 3.52 -9.47
CA VAL A 28 -3.98 4.97 -9.35
C VAL A 28 -2.65 5.38 -8.70
N CYS A 29 -2.27 4.72 -7.61
CA CYS A 29 -1.01 5.00 -6.91
C CYS A 29 0.18 4.78 -7.84
N LEU A 30 0.21 3.64 -8.55
CA LEU A 30 1.28 3.33 -9.50
C LEU A 30 1.33 4.35 -10.64
N GLY A 31 0.17 4.76 -11.16
CA GLY A 31 0.09 5.79 -12.21
C GLY A 31 0.70 7.12 -11.75
N ILE A 32 0.39 7.55 -10.53
CA ILE A 32 0.97 8.76 -9.94
C ILE A 32 2.49 8.61 -9.79
N ILE A 33 2.96 7.47 -9.29
CA ILE A 33 4.39 7.19 -9.11
C ILE A 33 5.11 7.26 -10.48
N LEU A 34 4.57 6.56 -11.49
CA LEU A 34 5.16 6.56 -12.84
C LEU A 34 5.23 7.98 -13.41
N TRP A 35 4.18 8.78 -13.22
CA TRP A 35 4.18 10.17 -13.67
C TRP A 35 5.23 10.99 -12.94
N LEU A 36 5.33 10.88 -11.61
CA LEU A 36 6.29 11.64 -10.81
C LEU A 36 7.75 11.24 -11.07
N THR A 37 8.00 9.95 -11.37
CA THR A 37 9.35 9.43 -11.52
C THR A 37 9.86 9.45 -12.95
N LEU A 38 8.98 9.35 -13.95
CA LEU A 38 9.39 9.27 -15.36
C LEU A 38 9.20 10.58 -16.14
N ALA A 39 8.29 11.49 -15.71
CA ALA A 39 8.10 12.76 -16.38
C ALA A 39 9.30 13.68 -16.15
N PRO A 40 9.77 14.41 -17.19
CA PRO A 40 10.91 15.35 -17.04
C PRO A 40 10.70 16.48 -16.07
N UNK A 41 9.71 16.97 -15.49
CA UNK A 41 9.53 17.61 -14.94
C UNK A 41 8.57 17.54 -14.55
N PRO A 42 8.09 16.78 -13.84
CA PRO A 42 6.69 16.58 -13.47
C PRO A 42 6.12 17.73 -12.64
N LEU A 43 6.95 18.46 -11.92
CA LEU A 43 6.54 19.58 -11.06
C LEU A 43 7.01 20.93 -11.57
N GLY A 44 7.48 20.99 -12.82
CA GLY A 44 8.00 22.21 -13.44
C GLY A 44 9.50 22.31 -13.38
N GLU A 45 10.05 23.37 -13.99
CA GLU A 45 11.50 23.56 -14.11
C GLU A 45 12.18 23.97 -12.79
N GLU A 46 11.40 24.43 -11.81
CA GLU A 46 11.96 24.79 -10.51
C GLU A 46 12.07 23.53 -9.65
N GLU A 47 13.30 23.11 -9.42
CA GLU A 47 13.57 22.10 -8.40
C GLU A 47 13.05 22.65 -7.06
N LEU A 48 12.17 21.91 -6.41
CA LEU A 48 11.76 22.28 -5.07
C LEU A 48 13.02 22.33 -4.19
N PRO A 49 13.44 23.51 -3.72
CA PRO A 49 14.66 23.62 -2.92
C PRO A 49 14.40 23.12 -1.50
N LEU A 50 14.08 21.84 -1.42
CA LEU A 50 13.96 21.16 -0.13
C LEU A 50 15.39 20.86 0.37
N PHE A 51 15.48 20.26 1.52
CA PHE A 51 16.79 19.91 2.11
C PHE A 51 17.42 18.73 1.33
N PRO A 52 18.75 18.56 1.43
CA PRO A 52 19.41 17.41 0.79
C PRO A 52 18.81 16.07 1.26
N GLY A 53 18.48 15.20 0.30
CA GLY A 53 17.86 13.90 0.58
C GLY A 53 16.34 13.91 0.66
N ALA A 54 15.69 15.06 0.41
CA ALA A 54 14.23 15.15 0.38
C ALA A 54 13.63 14.22 -0.69
N ASP A 55 14.33 14.07 -1.81
CA ASP A 55 13.98 13.15 -2.90
C ASP A 55 13.79 11.71 -2.38
N LYS A 56 14.73 11.24 -1.54
CA LYS A 56 14.70 9.89 -0.98
C LYS A 56 13.55 9.68 -0.02
N ILE A 57 13.17 10.73 0.73
CA ILE A 57 11.98 10.69 1.59
C ILE A 57 10.71 10.57 0.71
N VAL A 58 10.66 11.32 -0.39
CA VAL A 58 9.54 11.25 -1.34
C VAL A 58 9.45 9.84 -1.95
N HIS A 59 10.57 9.26 -2.39
CA HIS A 59 10.64 7.89 -2.89
C HIS A 59 10.12 6.89 -1.84
N GLY A 60 10.63 6.95 -0.63
CA GLY A 60 10.19 6.09 0.47
C GLY A 60 8.69 6.21 0.74
N LEU A 61 8.15 7.44 0.75
CA LEU A 61 6.71 7.68 0.95
C LEU A 61 5.87 7.14 -0.20
N MET A 62 6.32 7.32 -1.45
CA MET A 62 5.61 6.79 -2.63
C MET A 62 5.48 5.27 -2.55
N PHE A 63 6.56 4.57 -2.23
CA PHE A 63 6.56 3.12 -2.17
C PHE A 63 5.91 2.57 -0.89
N PHE A 64 5.93 3.32 0.19
CA PHE A 64 5.11 3.05 1.38
C PHE A 64 3.62 3.07 0.99
N CYS A 65 3.17 4.12 0.29
CA CYS A 65 1.78 4.24 -0.17
C CYS A 65 1.42 3.15 -1.18
N LEU A 66 2.34 2.81 -2.10
CA LEU A 66 2.12 1.73 -3.07
C LEU A 66 1.90 0.39 -2.37
N ALA A 67 2.77 0.06 -1.39
CA ALA A 67 2.64 -1.18 -0.62
C ALA A 67 1.31 -1.23 0.14
N LEU A 68 0.93 -0.13 0.82
CA LEU A 68 -0.36 -0.06 1.51
C LEU A 68 -1.54 -0.23 0.55
N SER A 69 -1.46 0.37 -0.64
CA SER A 69 -2.49 0.22 -1.68
C SER A 69 -2.64 -1.24 -2.12
N LEU A 70 -1.50 -1.92 -2.33
CA LEU A 70 -1.45 -3.35 -2.66
C LEU A 70 -2.11 -4.19 -1.56
N PHE A 71 -1.76 -3.93 -0.29
CA PHE A 71 -2.30 -4.68 0.85
C PHE A 71 -3.82 -4.46 0.97
N PHE A 72 -4.27 -3.22 0.85
CA PHE A 72 -5.68 -2.87 0.97
C PHE A 72 -6.50 -3.49 -0.18
N ASP A 73 -6.01 -3.36 -1.42
CA ASP A 73 -6.69 -3.94 -2.59
C ASP A 73 -6.72 -5.47 -2.52
N ALA A 74 -5.64 -6.11 -2.04
CA ALA A 74 -5.59 -7.56 -1.82
C ALA A 74 -6.58 -7.99 -0.74
N LEU A 75 -6.62 -7.27 0.39
CA LEU A 75 -7.58 -7.51 1.48
C LEU A 75 -9.02 -7.43 0.96
N ARG A 76 -9.32 -6.37 0.21
CA ARG A 76 -10.64 -6.13 -0.37
C ARG A 76 -11.02 -7.19 -1.41
N SER A 77 -10.07 -7.58 -2.27
CA SER A 77 -10.31 -8.58 -3.32
C SER A 77 -10.60 -9.98 -2.76
N ARG A 78 -10.12 -10.25 -1.52
CA ARG A 78 -10.31 -11.51 -0.81
C ARG A 78 -11.52 -11.48 0.14
N GLY A 79 -12.38 -10.47 0.02
CA GLY A 79 -13.57 -10.33 0.86
C GLY A 79 -13.23 -10.00 2.32
N TRP A 80 -12.24 -9.12 2.51
CA TRP A 80 -11.78 -8.63 3.83
C TRP A 80 -11.17 -9.72 4.72
N ARG A 81 -10.69 -10.82 4.11
CA ARG A 81 -9.96 -11.86 4.85
C ARG A 81 -8.54 -11.39 5.14
N PRO A 82 -8.06 -11.53 6.37
CA PRO A 82 -6.71 -11.08 6.72
C PRO A 82 -5.64 -11.64 5.77
N LEU A 83 -4.64 -10.81 5.48
CA LEU A 83 -3.52 -11.22 4.62
C LEU A 83 -2.56 -12.07 5.47
N GLY A 84 -2.36 -13.31 5.05
CA GLY A 84 -1.34 -14.16 5.65
C GLY A 84 0.06 -13.63 5.39
N LEU A 85 1.00 -13.95 6.25
CA LEU A 85 2.39 -13.49 6.15
C LEU A 85 3.04 -13.79 4.79
N PRO A 86 2.86 -14.98 4.17
CA PRO A 86 3.45 -15.23 2.85
C PRO A 86 2.93 -14.28 1.76
N LEU A 87 1.61 -13.98 1.76
CA LEU A 87 1.03 -13.07 0.78
C LEU A 87 1.51 -11.64 1.04
N LEU A 88 1.55 -11.22 2.30
CA LEU A 88 2.03 -9.90 2.67
C LEU A 88 3.49 -9.70 2.23
N ALA A 89 4.34 -10.71 2.46
CA ALA A 89 5.74 -10.70 2.03
C ALA A 89 5.84 -10.61 0.50
N ALA A 90 5.03 -11.40 -0.21
CA ALA A 90 5.01 -11.39 -1.69
C ALA A 90 4.61 -10.02 -2.24
N LEU A 91 3.61 -9.37 -1.64
CA LEU A 91 3.15 -8.03 -2.06
C LEU A 91 4.20 -6.95 -1.73
N THR A 92 4.89 -7.07 -0.59
CA THR A 92 6.00 -6.18 -0.23
C THR A 92 7.14 -6.31 -1.26
N ILE A 93 7.52 -7.55 -1.59
CA ILE A 93 8.54 -7.83 -2.60
C ILE A 93 8.11 -7.27 -3.97
N ALA A 94 6.84 -7.42 -4.33
CA ALA A 94 6.31 -6.87 -5.59
C ALA A 94 6.46 -5.34 -5.64
N ALA A 95 6.19 -4.63 -4.54
CA ALA A 95 6.40 -3.19 -4.45
C ALA A 95 7.89 -2.84 -4.61
N MET A 96 8.79 -3.58 -3.94
CA MET A 96 10.25 -3.39 -4.06
C MET A 96 10.74 -3.59 -5.50
N LEU A 97 10.28 -4.67 -6.15
CA LEU A 97 10.66 -4.98 -7.54
C LEU A 97 10.13 -3.91 -8.50
N THR A 98 8.98 -3.31 -8.20
CA THR A 98 8.44 -2.18 -8.98
C THR A 98 9.39 -0.98 -8.89
N GLY A 99 9.91 -0.66 -7.72
CA GLY A 99 10.90 0.42 -7.53
C GLY A 99 12.16 0.16 -8.36
N ILE A 100 12.72 -1.06 -8.26
CA ILE A 100 13.89 -1.46 -9.03
C ILE A 100 13.62 -1.31 -10.54
N ALA A 101 12.46 -1.75 -11.01
CA ALA A 101 12.10 -1.67 -12.43
C ALA A 101 12.00 -0.21 -12.89
N ILE A 102 11.40 0.67 -12.07
CA ILE A 102 11.27 2.10 -12.38
C ILE A 102 12.67 2.73 -12.49
N GLU A 103 13.56 2.49 -11.54
CA GLU A 103 14.93 3.01 -11.55
C GLU A 103 15.70 2.56 -12.80
N CYS A 104 15.50 1.31 -13.23
CA CYS A 104 16.14 0.79 -14.45
C CYS A 104 15.61 1.46 -15.72
N VAL A 105 14.36 1.93 -15.70
CA VAL A 105 13.70 2.54 -16.85
C VAL A 105 13.95 4.07 -16.92
N GLN A 106 14.20 4.73 -15.79
CA GLN A 106 14.38 6.18 -15.69
C GLN A 106 15.41 6.75 -16.69
N PRO A 107 16.57 6.08 -16.93
CA PRO A 107 17.52 6.61 -17.92
C PRO A 107 16.96 6.73 -19.34
N LEU A 108 15.96 5.90 -19.70
CA LEU A 108 15.32 5.99 -21.02
C LEU A 108 14.47 7.26 -21.17
N PHE A 109 14.13 7.90 -20.06
CA PHE A 109 13.32 9.13 -20.00
C PHE A 109 14.17 10.36 -19.64
N GLY A 110 15.49 10.23 -19.72
CA GLY A 110 16.42 11.35 -19.45
C GLY A 110 16.65 11.65 -17.98
N ARG A 111 16.29 10.69 -17.09
CA ARG A 111 16.54 10.81 -15.65
C ARG A 111 17.80 10.02 -15.29
N SER A 112 18.39 10.33 -14.14
CA SER A 112 19.55 9.58 -13.64
C SER A 112 19.09 8.33 -12.88
N PHE A 113 19.82 7.26 -13.04
CA PHE A 113 19.69 6.08 -12.19
C PHE A 113 20.31 6.37 -10.82
N GLU A 114 19.57 6.19 -9.76
CA GLU A 114 20.09 6.41 -8.39
C GLU A 114 19.87 5.18 -7.51
N PHE A 115 20.96 4.55 -7.15
CA PHE A 115 20.95 3.35 -6.28
C PHE A 115 20.28 3.64 -4.93
N TRP A 116 20.49 4.87 -4.40
CA TRP A 116 19.91 5.25 -3.10
C TRP A 116 18.39 5.41 -3.16
N ASP A 117 17.84 5.80 -4.31
CA ASP A 117 16.38 5.89 -4.49
C ASP A 117 15.76 4.49 -4.45
N MET A 118 16.43 3.52 -5.08
CA MET A 118 16.04 2.10 -4.99
C MET A 118 16.01 1.60 -3.54
N GLY A 119 17.00 2.03 -2.73
CA GLY A 119 17.04 1.74 -1.30
C GLY A 119 15.88 2.36 -0.53
N ALA A 120 15.55 3.63 -0.85
CA ALA A 120 14.44 4.35 -0.23
C ALA A 120 13.09 3.70 -0.58
N ASP A 121 12.91 3.29 -1.84
CA ASP A 121 11.71 2.58 -2.32
C ASP A 121 11.51 1.28 -1.54
N ALA A 122 12.56 0.47 -1.43
CA ALA A 122 12.53 -0.80 -0.70
C ALA A 122 12.23 -0.57 0.78
N PHE A 123 12.86 0.45 1.39
CA PHE A 123 12.66 0.80 2.80
C PHE A 123 11.20 1.19 3.06
N GLY A 124 10.63 2.03 2.20
CA GLY A 124 9.22 2.43 2.30
C GLY A 124 8.27 1.24 2.27
N ALA A 125 8.49 0.32 1.31
CA ALA A 125 7.66 -0.89 1.17
C ALA A 125 7.78 -1.80 2.41
N VAL A 126 9.00 -1.97 2.95
CA VAL A 126 9.24 -2.81 4.14
C VAL A 126 8.59 -2.20 5.38
N ILE A 127 8.68 -0.88 5.56
CA ILE A 127 8.01 -0.18 6.68
C ILE A 127 6.49 -0.39 6.60
N ALA A 128 5.91 -0.30 5.40
CA ALA A 128 4.47 -0.56 5.20
C ALA A 128 4.11 -2.01 5.60
N GLY A 129 4.92 -2.99 5.20
CA GLY A 129 4.73 -4.40 5.55
C GLY A 129 4.80 -4.63 7.06
N GLY A 130 5.80 -4.05 7.72
CA GLY A 130 5.95 -4.11 9.17
C GLY A 130 4.77 -3.48 9.91
N LEU A 131 4.35 -2.29 9.49
CA LEU A 131 3.20 -1.61 10.08
C LEU A 131 1.93 -2.46 9.89
N TRP A 132 1.73 -3.03 8.71
CA TRP A 132 0.58 -3.89 8.43
C TRP A 132 0.55 -5.13 9.31
N THR A 133 1.70 -5.77 9.58
CA THR A 133 1.77 -6.94 10.47
C THR A 133 1.39 -6.57 11.91
N ILE A 134 1.81 -5.38 12.38
CA ILE A 134 1.49 -4.91 13.73
C ILE A 134 -0.04 -4.69 13.85
N ILE A 135 -0.63 -3.98 12.89
CA ILE A 135 -2.06 -3.70 12.87
C ILE A 135 -2.87 -5.00 12.67
N GLY A 136 -2.49 -5.82 11.68
CA GLY A 136 -3.15 -7.08 11.38
C GLY A 136 -3.00 -8.11 12.49
N GLY A 137 -1.86 -8.09 13.19
CA GLY A 137 -1.61 -8.94 14.36
C GLY A 137 -2.54 -8.62 15.50
N SER A 138 -2.77 -7.34 15.80
CA SER A 138 -3.72 -6.94 16.83
C SER A 138 -5.17 -7.31 16.48
N LEU A 139 -5.52 -7.29 15.20
CA LEU A 139 -6.86 -7.72 14.73
C LEU A 139 -6.97 -9.25 14.69
N GLY A 140 -5.88 -9.95 14.35
CA GLY A 140 -5.83 -11.42 14.27
C GLY A 140 -5.87 -12.11 15.62
N ILE A 141 -5.27 -11.49 16.65
CA ILE A 141 -5.28 -12.02 18.02
C ILE A 141 -6.72 -12.09 18.55
N THR A 142 -7.54 -11.07 18.26
CA THR A 142 -8.95 -11.05 18.68
C THR A 142 -9.76 -12.18 18.04
N ASP A 143 -9.51 -12.48 16.75
CA ASP A 143 -10.22 -13.57 16.06
C ASP A 143 -9.77 -14.94 16.54
N GLY A 144 -8.47 -15.12 16.81
CA GLY A 144 -7.92 -16.38 17.37
C GLY A 144 -8.45 -16.65 18.76
N GLU A 145 -8.50 -15.63 19.60
CA GLU A 145 -9.00 -15.72 20.96
C GLU A 145 -10.53 -16.00 20.97
N ARG A 146 -11.28 -15.34 20.11
CA ARG A 146 -12.72 -15.55 19.95
C ARG A 146 -13.02 -16.99 19.50
N ARG A 147 -12.22 -17.55 18.58
CA ARG A 147 -12.36 -18.96 18.15
C ARG A 147 -12.08 -19.93 19.29
N ARG A 148 -11.04 -19.65 20.12
CA ARG A 148 -10.71 -20.49 21.30
C ARG A 148 -11.83 -20.48 22.33
N LEU A 149 -12.42 -19.31 22.63
CA LEU A 149 -13.52 -19.18 23.57
C LEU A 149 -14.75 -19.94 23.06
N ASN A 150 -15.10 -19.79 21.79
CA ASN A 150 -16.23 -20.52 21.19
C ASN A 150 -16.03 -22.05 21.20
N GLN A 151 -14.78 -22.52 21.13
CA GLN A 151 -14.49 -23.97 21.22
C GLN A 151 -14.58 -24.47 22.65
N GLN A 152 -14.27 -23.64 23.65
CA GLN A 152 -14.40 -23.99 25.07
C GLN A 152 -15.89 -24.07 25.51
N ASP A 153 -16.73 -23.18 24.97
CA ASP A 153 -18.17 -23.16 25.28
C ASP A 153 -18.92 -24.30 24.62
N ASN A 154 -18.35 -24.97 23.64
CA ASN A 154 -18.93 -26.15 22.97
C ASN A 154 -18.30 -27.48 23.36
N UNK A 155 -17.64 -27.22 24.21
CA UNK A 155 -17.00 -28.37 24.55
C UNK A 155 -17.49 -28.97 25.70
#